data_30fa4306b6aa76f692e2812ed6936cf1
#
_entry.id   30fa4306b6aa76f692e2812ed6936cf1
#
_cell.length_a   1.000
_cell.length_b   1.000
_cell.length_c   1.000
_cell.angle_alpha   90.00
_cell.angle_beta   90.00
_cell.angle_gamma   90.00
#
_symmetry.space_group_name_H-M   'P 1'
#
loop_
_entity.id
_entity.type
_entity.pdbx_description
1 polymer ?
#
loop_
_entity_poly.entity_id
_entity_poly.type
_entity_poly.pdbx_seq_one_letter_code
_entity_poly.pdbx_strand_id
1 'polypeptide(L)'
;MNRIEIKDFSIKIDKDKVLKTLGCFEGSSVYETVSSYFDELEETVMDLLSPRAVAVTEDMKAYCILTVGEKISGISKSFFDNGEGMKGILVDAMADEYLFMMDDVLAENIKLLCAKKSWGVKKRLDAPKDFPLSQQSVIVAKTGVDGIKMTIGFMFEPVKTFGYILEFTTDEKVFNAQHDCSKCSNFDCPRRSNIKNGRFEVLSSYEYKPNFKEGDSAVCID
;
A
#
# COMPACT_ATOMS: atom_id res chain seq x y z
N MET A 1 -2.80 -6.72 23.28
CA MET A 1 -3.26 -6.31 21.95
C MET A 1 -2.76 -4.89 21.72
N ASN A 2 -2.00 -4.62 20.67
CA ASN A 2 -1.56 -3.25 20.35
C ASN A 2 -2.22 -2.84 19.04
N ARG A 3 -2.58 -1.56 18.91
CA ARG A 3 -3.16 -0.98 17.70
C ARG A 3 -2.25 0.13 17.19
N ILE A 4 -1.93 0.11 15.91
CA ILE A 4 -1.30 1.20 15.17
C ILE A 4 -2.36 1.72 14.21
N GLU A 5 -2.61 3.02 14.21
CA GLU A 5 -3.49 3.67 13.26
C GLU A 5 -2.82 4.93 12.73
N ILE A 6 -2.75 5.05 11.41
CA ILE A 6 -2.13 6.17 10.71
C ILE A 6 -3.18 6.74 9.76
N LYS A 7 -3.42 8.05 9.83
CA LYS A 7 -4.35 8.81 8.99
C LYS A 7 -3.68 9.95 8.26
N ASP A 8 -2.54 10.38 8.77
CA ASP A 8 -1.75 11.46 8.20
C ASP A 8 -0.46 10.89 7.63
N PHE A 9 -0.31 11.03 6.31
CA PHE A 9 0.83 10.51 5.57
C PHE A 9 1.51 11.67 4.85
N SER A 10 2.69 12.07 5.34
CA SER A 10 3.50 13.10 4.70
C SER A 10 4.27 12.54 3.49
N ILE A 11 3.55 11.95 2.54
CA ILE A 11 4.10 11.34 1.32
C ILE A 11 3.52 12.02 0.09
N LYS A 12 4.30 12.03 -1.01
CA LYS A 12 3.86 12.49 -2.33
C LYS A 12 3.93 11.34 -3.31
N ILE A 13 3.04 11.35 -4.29
CA ILE A 13 3.01 10.33 -5.34
C ILE A 13 4.28 10.42 -6.18
N ASP A 14 4.94 9.28 -6.39
CA ASP A 14 6.15 9.18 -7.21
C ASP A 14 5.75 9.09 -8.68
N LYS A 15 5.91 10.21 -9.42
CA LYS A 15 5.55 10.32 -10.83
C LYS A 15 6.27 9.27 -11.69
N ASP A 16 7.56 9.09 -11.47
CA ASP A 16 8.36 8.16 -12.29
C ASP A 16 7.91 6.71 -12.10
N LYS A 17 7.55 6.34 -10.88
CA LYS A 17 7.00 5.02 -10.59
C LYS A 17 5.62 4.82 -11.20
N VAL A 18 4.75 5.83 -11.15
CA VAL A 18 3.43 5.79 -11.79
C VAL A 18 3.58 5.61 -13.30
N LEU A 19 4.37 6.46 -13.95
CA LEU A 19 4.61 6.39 -15.39
C LEU A 19 5.21 5.04 -15.79
N LYS A 20 6.21 4.56 -15.06
CA LYS A 20 6.82 3.25 -15.28
C LYS A 20 5.80 2.09 -15.13
N THR A 21 4.92 2.18 -14.14
CA THR A 21 3.87 1.17 -13.92
C THR A 21 2.91 1.10 -15.10
N LEU A 22 2.66 2.23 -15.76
CA LEU A 22 1.83 2.33 -16.95
C LEU A 22 2.57 1.98 -18.25
N GLY A 23 3.85 1.62 -18.18
CA GLY A 23 4.69 1.38 -19.35
C GLY A 23 5.03 2.66 -20.13
N CYS A 24 4.84 3.83 -19.52
CA CYS A 24 5.19 5.11 -20.10
C CYS A 24 6.64 5.46 -19.72
N PHE A 25 7.52 5.56 -20.69
CA PHE A 25 8.93 5.91 -20.50
C PHE A 25 9.35 6.94 -21.54
N GLU A 26 10.42 7.67 -21.27
CA GLU A 26 10.97 8.62 -22.23
C GLU A 26 11.18 7.95 -23.61
N GLY A 27 10.65 8.59 -24.66
CA GLY A 27 10.67 8.07 -26.02
C GLY A 27 9.42 7.23 -26.42
N SER A 28 8.52 6.90 -25.49
CA SER A 28 7.22 6.37 -25.89
C SER A 28 6.32 7.47 -26.46
N SER A 29 5.47 7.12 -27.44
CA SER A 29 4.62 8.10 -28.15
C SER A 29 3.60 8.81 -27.25
N VAL A 30 3.34 8.29 -26.06
CA VAL A 30 2.35 8.83 -25.12
C VAL A 30 2.99 9.48 -23.90
N TYR A 31 4.31 9.44 -23.76
CA TYR A 31 5.01 9.90 -22.54
C TYR A 31 4.68 11.34 -22.18
N GLU A 32 4.87 12.28 -23.12
CA GLU A 32 4.62 13.72 -22.89
C GLU A 32 3.16 13.98 -22.47
N THR A 33 2.21 13.30 -23.13
CA THR A 33 0.78 13.45 -22.83
C THR A 33 0.46 12.94 -21.42
N VAL A 34 0.90 11.73 -21.07
CA VAL A 34 0.61 11.13 -19.75
C VAL A 34 1.34 11.86 -18.64
N SER A 35 2.58 12.32 -18.91
CA SER A 35 3.35 13.14 -17.99
C SER A 35 2.65 14.48 -17.68
N SER A 36 2.10 15.13 -18.72
CA SER A 36 1.33 16.38 -18.57
C SER A 36 0.03 16.13 -17.79
N TYR A 37 -0.67 15.04 -18.05
CA TYR A 37 -1.87 14.68 -17.28
C TYR A 37 -1.55 14.39 -15.81
N PHE A 38 -0.39 13.82 -15.51
CA PHE A 38 0.02 13.64 -14.11
C PHE A 38 0.12 14.99 -13.40
N ASP A 39 0.82 15.96 -14.00
CA ASP A 39 1.01 17.29 -13.42
C ASP A 39 -0.32 18.06 -13.26
N GLU A 40 -1.26 17.85 -14.21
CA GLU A 40 -2.61 18.41 -14.15
C GLU A 40 -3.45 17.83 -12.99
N LEU A 41 -3.27 16.52 -12.70
CA LEU A 41 -4.16 15.77 -11.82
C LEU A 41 -3.61 15.55 -10.40
N GLU A 42 -2.30 15.77 -10.18
CA GLU A 42 -1.65 15.44 -8.91
C GLU A 42 -2.35 16.07 -7.71
N GLU A 43 -2.59 17.39 -7.74
CA GLU A 43 -3.23 18.10 -6.65
C GLU A 43 -4.66 17.60 -6.42
N THR A 44 -5.43 17.42 -7.50
CA THR A 44 -6.81 16.89 -7.41
C THR A 44 -6.84 15.49 -6.81
N VAL A 45 -5.93 14.63 -7.24
CA VAL A 45 -5.83 13.26 -6.70
C VAL A 45 -5.49 13.30 -5.22
N MET A 46 -4.48 14.08 -4.82
CA MET A 46 -4.07 14.22 -3.43
C MET A 46 -5.22 14.69 -2.53
N ASP A 47 -6.03 15.65 -2.98
CA ASP A 47 -7.19 16.18 -2.23
C ASP A 47 -8.34 15.18 -2.07
N LEU A 48 -8.45 14.22 -3.00
CA LEU A 48 -9.48 13.18 -2.96
C LEU A 48 -9.08 11.98 -2.12
N LEU A 49 -7.80 11.81 -1.83
CA LEU A 49 -7.34 10.72 -0.97
C LEU A 49 -7.86 10.89 0.45
N SER A 50 -8.29 9.80 1.04
CA SER A 50 -8.67 9.69 2.45
C SER A 50 -7.90 8.51 3.06
N PRO A 51 -6.56 8.66 3.18
CA PRO A 51 -5.68 7.54 3.51
C PRO A 51 -5.87 7.09 4.95
N ARG A 52 -5.88 5.78 5.15
CA ARG A 52 -5.93 5.17 6.48
C ARG A 52 -5.20 3.83 6.46
N ALA A 53 -4.30 3.63 7.40
CA ALA A 53 -3.67 2.35 7.65
C ALA A 53 -3.88 1.93 9.11
N VAL A 54 -4.23 0.67 9.32
CA VAL A 54 -4.43 0.10 10.66
C VAL A 54 -3.73 -1.24 10.74
N ALA A 55 -2.99 -1.45 11.83
CA ALA A 55 -2.48 -2.75 12.22
C ALA A 55 -2.92 -3.07 13.66
N VAL A 56 -3.45 -4.26 13.87
CA VAL A 56 -3.83 -4.76 15.20
C VAL A 56 -3.06 -6.04 15.49
N THR A 57 -2.35 -6.08 16.62
CA THR A 57 -1.54 -7.24 17.00
C THR A 57 -2.27 -8.12 18.00
N GLU A 58 -2.29 -9.41 17.72
CA GLU A 58 -2.86 -10.46 18.57
C GLU A 58 -2.16 -11.79 18.28
N ASP A 59 -1.85 -12.57 19.30
CA ASP A 59 -1.31 -13.95 19.19
C ASP A 59 -0.13 -14.10 18.22
N MET A 60 0.89 -13.23 18.37
CA MET A 60 2.07 -13.18 17.50
C MET A 60 1.74 -12.96 16.01
N LYS A 61 0.63 -12.26 15.73
CA LYS A 61 0.24 -11.81 14.41
C LYS A 61 -0.11 -10.32 14.40
N ALA A 62 0.05 -9.67 13.26
CA ALA A 62 -0.57 -8.37 12.99
C ALA A 62 -1.55 -8.51 11.83
N TYR A 63 -2.77 -8.04 12.03
CA TYR A 63 -3.78 -7.89 11.00
C TYR A 63 -3.70 -6.47 10.47
N CYS A 64 -3.34 -6.31 9.21
CA CYS A 64 -3.08 -5.03 8.59
C CYS A 64 -4.11 -4.75 7.51
N ILE A 65 -4.60 -3.50 7.45
CA ILE A 65 -5.49 -3.03 6.40
C ILE A 65 -5.15 -1.59 6.05
N LEU A 66 -5.13 -1.29 4.75
CA LEU A 66 -4.82 0.03 4.21
C LEU A 66 -5.86 0.40 3.16
N THR A 67 -6.27 1.66 3.14
CA THR A 67 -7.19 2.21 2.14
C THR A 67 -6.84 3.66 1.82
N VAL A 68 -7.12 4.08 0.60
CA VAL A 68 -7.06 5.49 0.19
C VAL A 68 -8.46 6.13 0.10
N GLY A 69 -9.49 5.40 0.52
CA GLY A 69 -10.86 5.88 0.52
C GLY A 69 -11.60 5.64 -0.81
N GLU A 70 -12.85 6.06 -0.86
CA GLU A 70 -13.78 5.74 -1.97
C GLU A 70 -13.76 6.73 -3.14
N LYS A 71 -13.39 7.99 -2.88
CA LYS A 71 -13.55 9.09 -3.86
C LYS A 71 -12.71 8.88 -5.13
N ILE A 72 -11.53 8.26 -4.99
CA ILE A 72 -10.62 7.99 -6.10
C ILE A 72 -11.26 7.10 -7.18
N SER A 73 -11.96 6.06 -6.78
CA SER A 73 -12.64 5.19 -7.74
C SER A 73 -13.77 5.92 -8.48
N GLY A 74 -14.40 6.89 -7.82
CA GLY A 74 -15.43 7.73 -8.43
C GLY A 74 -14.89 8.64 -9.54
N ILE A 75 -13.77 9.33 -9.31
CA ILE A 75 -13.17 10.21 -10.33
C ILE A 75 -12.56 9.39 -11.47
N SER A 76 -11.89 8.28 -11.20
CA SER A 76 -11.41 7.39 -12.25
C SER A 76 -12.54 6.94 -13.16
N LYS A 77 -13.66 6.46 -12.58
CA LYS A 77 -14.85 6.10 -13.33
C LYS A 77 -15.40 7.25 -14.17
N SER A 78 -15.48 8.45 -13.61
CA SER A 78 -15.96 9.66 -14.31
C SER A 78 -15.13 9.95 -15.57
N PHE A 79 -13.82 9.82 -15.52
CA PHE A 79 -12.96 9.97 -16.70
C PHE A 79 -13.28 8.94 -17.78
N PHE A 80 -13.50 7.67 -17.41
CA PHE A 80 -13.90 6.65 -18.38
C PHE A 80 -15.25 6.95 -19.00
N ASP A 81 -16.24 7.35 -18.20
CA ASP A 81 -17.60 7.68 -18.67
C ASP A 81 -17.59 8.89 -19.64
N ASN A 82 -16.62 9.81 -19.50
CA ASN A 82 -16.43 10.98 -20.36
C ASN A 82 -15.52 10.73 -21.57
N GLY A 83 -15.03 9.51 -21.78
CA GLY A 83 -14.12 9.17 -22.88
C GLY A 83 -12.66 9.56 -22.65
N GLU A 84 -12.29 10.00 -21.45
CA GLU A 84 -10.93 10.38 -21.06
C GLU A 84 -10.17 9.18 -20.40
N GLY A 85 -10.23 8.02 -21.03
CA GLY A 85 -9.75 6.78 -20.46
C GLY A 85 -8.28 6.80 -19.99
N MET A 86 -7.41 7.57 -20.66
CA MET A 86 -6.01 7.72 -20.23
C MET A 86 -5.91 8.40 -18.85
N LYS A 87 -6.70 9.44 -18.59
CA LYS A 87 -6.76 10.09 -17.28
C LYS A 87 -7.33 9.14 -16.22
N GLY A 88 -8.35 8.35 -16.57
CA GLY A 88 -8.93 7.36 -15.67
C GLY A 88 -7.91 6.30 -15.23
N ILE A 89 -7.15 5.74 -16.16
CA ILE A 89 -6.07 4.78 -15.87
C ILE A 89 -4.96 5.43 -15.04
N LEU A 90 -4.59 6.67 -15.36
CA LEU A 90 -3.54 7.39 -14.64
C LEU A 90 -3.93 7.63 -13.18
N VAL A 91 -5.14 8.12 -12.92
CA VAL A 91 -5.66 8.34 -11.55
C VAL A 91 -5.66 7.02 -10.76
N ASP A 92 -6.06 5.94 -11.40
CA ASP A 92 -6.06 4.61 -10.79
C ASP A 92 -4.64 4.16 -10.39
N ALA A 93 -3.65 4.39 -11.27
CA ALA A 93 -2.25 4.08 -11.01
C ALA A 93 -1.63 5.00 -9.94
N MET A 94 -2.02 6.28 -9.89
CA MET A 94 -1.59 7.23 -8.85
C MET A 94 -2.08 6.79 -7.47
N ALA A 95 -3.33 6.34 -7.37
CA ALA A 95 -3.90 5.82 -6.13
C ALA A 95 -3.20 4.54 -5.67
N ASP A 96 -2.85 3.66 -6.60
CA ASP A 96 -2.10 2.44 -6.28
C ASP A 96 -0.69 2.76 -5.78
N GLU A 97 0.01 3.72 -6.42
CA GLU A 97 1.33 4.14 -5.94
C GLU A 97 1.25 4.68 -4.52
N TYR A 98 0.30 5.57 -4.26
CA TYR A 98 0.10 6.12 -2.92
C TYR A 98 -0.16 5.03 -1.88
N LEU A 99 -1.02 4.05 -2.22
CA LEU A 99 -1.37 2.95 -1.34
C LEU A 99 -0.15 2.06 -1.00
N PHE A 100 0.76 1.83 -1.95
CA PHE A 100 2.00 1.10 -1.71
C PHE A 100 2.97 1.90 -0.83
N MET A 101 3.06 3.22 -1.03
CA MET A 101 3.88 4.08 -0.16
C MET A 101 3.35 4.10 1.27
N MET A 102 2.03 4.05 1.47
CA MET A 102 1.42 3.89 2.80
C MET A 102 1.84 2.57 3.45
N ASP A 103 1.97 1.49 2.67
CA ASP A 103 2.41 0.18 3.17
C ASP A 103 3.84 0.24 3.71
N ASP A 104 4.73 0.94 3.01
CA ASP A 104 6.10 1.17 3.48
C ASP A 104 6.11 1.94 4.82
N VAL A 105 5.29 2.98 4.96
CA VAL A 105 5.14 3.74 6.22
C VAL A 105 4.61 2.85 7.34
N LEU A 106 3.60 2.01 7.07
CA LEU A 106 3.07 1.08 8.06
C LEU A 106 4.13 0.04 8.47
N ALA A 107 4.92 -0.47 7.53
CA ALA A 107 5.98 -1.43 7.78
C ALA A 107 7.06 -0.86 8.73
N GLU A 108 7.46 0.40 8.54
CA GLU A 108 8.39 1.07 9.46
C GLU A 108 7.80 1.24 10.88
N ASN A 109 6.52 1.58 11.01
CA ASN A 109 5.85 1.64 12.31
C ASN A 109 5.78 0.26 12.99
N ILE A 110 5.52 -0.80 12.24
CA ILE A 110 5.57 -2.17 12.74
C ILE A 110 6.98 -2.55 13.17
N LYS A 111 8.02 -2.12 12.44
CA LYS A 111 9.42 -2.34 12.82
C LYS A 111 9.76 -1.69 14.16
N LEU A 112 9.28 -0.47 14.39
CA LEU A 112 9.43 0.21 15.68
C LEU A 112 8.72 -0.55 16.82
N LEU A 113 7.52 -1.07 16.55
CA LEU A 113 6.81 -1.92 17.52
C LEU A 113 7.60 -3.21 17.80
N CYS A 114 8.10 -3.87 16.77
CA CYS A 114 8.92 -5.08 16.90
C CYS A 114 10.16 -4.82 17.77
N ALA A 115 10.86 -3.72 17.54
CA ALA A 115 12.03 -3.34 18.34
C ALA A 115 11.69 -3.16 19.85
N LYS A 116 10.53 -2.54 20.16
CA LYS A 116 10.05 -2.37 21.55
C LYS A 116 9.66 -3.69 22.21
N LYS A 117 9.29 -4.72 21.43
CA LYS A 117 8.80 -6.00 21.94
C LYS A 117 9.82 -7.12 21.83
N SER A 118 11.02 -6.85 21.31
CA SER A 118 12.01 -7.88 20.97
C SER A 118 11.45 -8.95 20.04
N TRP A 119 10.77 -8.51 18.99
CA TRP A 119 10.17 -9.34 17.97
C TRP A 119 10.80 -9.10 16.61
N GLY A 120 10.66 -10.09 15.72
CA GLY A 120 10.86 -9.95 14.29
C GLY A 120 9.59 -10.25 13.52
N VAL A 121 9.60 -10.02 12.21
CA VAL A 121 8.53 -10.41 11.28
C VAL A 121 9.01 -11.62 10.48
N LYS A 122 8.40 -12.78 10.74
CA LYS A 122 8.76 -14.04 10.10
C LYS A 122 8.29 -14.10 8.65
N LYS A 123 7.03 -13.66 8.41
CA LYS A 123 6.37 -13.79 7.12
C LYS A 123 5.23 -12.79 6.98
N ARG A 124 5.03 -12.29 5.77
CA ARG A 124 3.80 -11.66 5.31
C ARG A 124 2.94 -12.70 4.58
N LEU A 125 1.66 -12.69 4.88
CA LEU A 125 0.65 -13.54 4.27
C LEU A 125 -0.32 -12.66 3.49
N ASP A 126 -0.46 -12.95 2.20
CA ASP A 126 -1.34 -12.21 1.27
C ASP A 126 -2.41 -13.17 0.69
N ALA A 127 -3.66 -12.68 0.56
CA ALA A 127 -4.70 -13.38 -0.16
C ALA A 127 -4.56 -13.15 -1.69
N PRO A 128 -4.96 -14.07 -2.53
CA PRO A 128 -5.43 -15.45 -2.25
C PRO A 128 -4.31 -16.47 -2.11
N LYS A 129 -3.04 -16.05 -2.17
CA LYS A 129 -1.87 -16.91 -2.23
C LYS A 129 -1.65 -17.72 -0.95
N ASP A 130 -1.68 -17.05 0.20
CA ASP A 130 -1.35 -17.66 1.49
C ASP A 130 -2.60 -18.06 2.30
N PHE A 131 -3.75 -17.42 2.02
CA PHE A 131 -5.05 -17.75 2.60
C PHE A 131 -6.20 -17.38 1.66
N PRO A 132 -7.39 -18.02 1.78
CA PRO A 132 -8.54 -17.73 0.93
C PRO A 132 -9.04 -16.28 1.08
N LEU A 133 -9.57 -15.68 0.00
CA LEU A 133 -10.16 -14.33 0.01
C LEU A 133 -11.23 -14.16 1.10
N SER A 134 -12.00 -15.23 1.42
CA SER A 134 -12.99 -15.19 2.49
C SER A 134 -12.43 -14.84 3.87
N GLN A 135 -11.16 -15.15 4.13
CA GLN A 135 -10.49 -14.81 5.39
C GLN A 135 -10.12 -13.33 5.50
N GLN A 136 -10.22 -12.53 4.43
CA GLN A 136 -10.05 -11.09 4.51
C GLN A 136 -11.10 -10.44 5.43
N SER A 137 -12.27 -11.06 5.60
CA SER A 137 -13.27 -10.65 6.59
C SER A 137 -12.74 -10.67 8.02
N VAL A 138 -11.81 -11.58 8.34
CA VAL A 138 -11.15 -11.63 9.64
C VAL A 138 -10.28 -10.39 9.86
N ILE A 139 -9.57 -9.93 8.81
CA ILE A 139 -8.76 -8.71 8.88
C ILE A 139 -9.66 -7.51 9.18
N VAL A 140 -10.78 -7.35 8.47
CA VAL A 140 -11.75 -6.28 8.72
C VAL A 140 -12.28 -6.35 10.16
N ALA A 141 -12.68 -7.53 10.62
CA ALA A 141 -13.20 -7.72 11.97
C ALA A 141 -12.17 -7.42 13.07
N LYS A 142 -10.91 -7.86 12.89
CA LYS A 142 -9.83 -7.64 13.86
C LYS A 142 -9.37 -6.20 13.90
N THR A 143 -9.29 -5.54 12.74
CA THR A 143 -8.88 -4.14 12.67
C THR A 143 -9.99 -3.18 13.09
N GLY A 144 -11.25 -3.57 12.97
CA GLY A 144 -12.40 -2.73 13.34
C GLY A 144 -12.41 -1.38 12.63
N VAL A 145 -11.94 -1.33 11.38
CA VAL A 145 -11.87 -0.09 10.61
C VAL A 145 -13.23 0.27 10.05
N ASP A 146 -13.75 1.43 10.43
CA ASP A 146 -14.99 1.95 9.89
C ASP A 146 -14.87 2.30 8.41
N GLY A 147 -15.95 2.14 7.67
CA GLY A 147 -16.04 2.51 6.25
C GLY A 147 -15.44 1.47 5.29
N ILE A 148 -14.84 0.40 5.79
CA ILE A 148 -14.40 -0.72 4.96
C ILE A 148 -15.40 -1.86 5.09
N LYS A 149 -15.90 -2.33 3.95
CA LYS A 149 -16.85 -3.45 3.83
C LYS A 149 -16.28 -4.54 2.95
N MET A 150 -16.91 -5.69 2.97
CA MET A 150 -16.63 -6.82 2.07
C MET A 150 -17.81 -7.03 1.14
N THR A 151 -17.53 -7.21 -0.15
CA THR A 151 -18.53 -7.67 -1.13
C THR A 151 -18.83 -9.16 -0.93
N ILE A 152 -19.88 -9.66 -1.59
CA ILE A 152 -20.21 -11.10 -1.63
C ILE A 152 -19.02 -11.91 -2.24
N GLY A 153 -18.25 -11.32 -3.15
CA GLY A 153 -17.05 -11.92 -3.74
C GLY A 153 -15.79 -11.77 -2.91
N PHE A 154 -15.90 -11.32 -1.66
CA PHE A 154 -14.78 -11.12 -0.73
C PHE A 154 -13.76 -10.07 -1.20
N MET A 155 -14.20 -9.09 -1.98
CA MET A 155 -13.40 -7.91 -2.33
C MET A 155 -13.68 -6.80 -1.32
N PHE A 156 -12.69 -5.96 -1.06
CA PHE A 156 -12.87 -4.79 -0.21
C PHE A 156 -13.66 -3.69 -0.92
N GLU A 157 -14.46 -2.97 -0.16
CA GLU A 157 -15.03 -1.66 -0.49
C GLU A 157 -14.61 -0.67 0.59
N PRO A 158 -13.92 0.43 0.23
CA PRO A 158 -13.52 0.89 -1.12
C PRO A 158 -12.57 -0.04 -1.87
N VAL A 159 -12.60 0.01 -3.22
CA VAL A 159 -11.79 -0.88 -4.08
C VAL A 159 -10.28 -0.69 -3.86
N LYS A 160 -9.84 0.55 -3.65
CA LYS A 160 -8.42 0.86 -3.36
C LYS A 160 -8.10 0.60 -1.88
N THR A 161 -8.23 -0.67 -1.52
CA THR A 161 -7.98 -1.19 -0.19
C THR A 161 -7.30 -2.55 -0.31
N PHE A 162 -6.30 -2.81 0.50
CA PHE A 162 -5.77 -4.16 0.66
C PHE A 162 -5.51 -4.49 2.13
N GLY A 163 -5.51 -5.79 2.42
CA GLY A 163 -5.23 -6.30 3.75
C GLY A 163 -4.32 -7.51 3.70
N TYR A 164 -3.50 -7.66 4.73
CA TYR A 164 -2.58 -8.78 4.88
C TYR A 164 -2.39 -9.12 6.37
N ILE A 165 -1.72 -10.25 6.61
CA ILE A 165 -1.38 -10.68 7.96
C ILE A 165 0.15 -10.81 8.06
N LEU A 166 0.75 -10.28 9.12
CA LEU A 166 2.14 -10.54 9.46
C LEU A 166 2.21 -11.59 10.57
N GLU A 167 3.10 -12.55 10.43
CA GLU A 167 3.47 -13.49 11.50
C GLU A 167 4.75 -13.02 12.17
N PHE A 168 4.69 -12.81 13.48
CA PHE A 168 5.87 -12.43 14.28
C PHE A 168 6.71 -13.64 14.70
N THR A 169 7.92 -13.35 15.11
CA THR A 169 8.88 -14.30 15.68
C THR A 169 9.66 -13.65 16.81
N THR A 170 10.23 -14.45 17.69
CA THR A 170 11.16 -14.00 18.71
C THR A 170 12.58 -13.77 18.18
N ASP A 171 12.85 -14.08 16.93
CA ASP A 171 14.09 -13.72 16.25
C ASP A 171 14.02 -12.29 15.71
N GLU A 172 14.57 -11.35 16.45
CA GLU A 172 14.60 -9.91 16.13
C GLU A 172 15.36 -9.56 14.85
N LYS A 173 16.18 -10.47 14.33
CA LYS A 173 16.99 -10.25 13.11
C LYS A 173 16.20 -10.46 11.84
N VAL A 174 15.02 -11.09 11.94
CA VAL A 174 14.17 -11.40 10.79
C VAL A 174 13.12 -10.33 10.60
N PHE A 175 13.09 -9.70 9.43
CA PHE A 175 12.04 -8.70 9.11
C PHE A 175 11.55 -8.86 7.67
N ASN A 176 10.54 -9.71 7.47
CA ASN A 176 9.93 -10.05 6.18
C ASN A 176 8.51 -9.44 6.08
N ALA A 177 8.38 -8.13 6.26
CA ALA A 177 7.10 -7.43 6.19
C ALA A 177 6.67 -7.09 4.77
N GLN A 178 7.58 -7.07 3.81
CA GLN A 178 7.30 -6.70 2.41
C GLN A 178 6.71 -7.87 1.61
N HIS A 179 6.01 -7.55 0.53
CA HIS A 179 5.47 -8.54 -0.39
C HIS A 179 6.60 -9.34 -1.07
N ASP A 180 6.52 -10.68 -1.02
CA ASP A 180 7.51 -11.57 -1.63
C ASP A 180 7.22 -11.79 -3.12
N CYS A 181 7.82 -10.94 -3.96
CA CYS A 181 7.71 -11.02 -5.41
C CYS A 181 8.27 -12.34 -6.00
N SER A 182 9.19 -13.02 -5.30
CA SER A 182 9.78 -14.27 -5.79
C SER A 182 8.76 -15.40 -5.89
N LYS A 183 7.75 -15.37 -5.03
CA LYS A 183 6.67 -16.36 -4.95
C LYS A 183 5.34 -15.85 -5.51
N CYS A 184 5.31 -14.64 -6.05
CA CYS A 184 4.12 -14.07 -6.61
C CYS A 184 3.81 -14.66 -7.98
N SER A 185 2.54 -15.05 -8.22
CA SER A 185 2.09 -15.62 -9.48
C SER A 185 1.90 -14.59 -10.60
N ASN A 186 1.87 -13.29 -10.27
CA ASN A 186 1.81 -12.23 -11.27
C ASN A 186 3.21 -11.95 -11.82
N PHE A 187 3.55 -12.66 -12.90
CA PHE A 187 4.88 -12.54 -13.54
C PHE A 187 5.02 -11.24 -14.35
N ASP A 188 3.93 -10.67 -14.81
CA ASP A 188 3.89 -9.44 -15.61
C ASP A 188 3.66 -8.19 -14.75
N CYS A 189 3.79 -8.31 -13.42
CA CYS A 189 3.61 -7.17 -12.53
C CYS A 189 4.70 -6.12 -12.79
N PRO A 190 4.33 -4.88 -13.17
CA PRO A 190 5.30 -3.82 -13.44
C PRO A 190 6.09 -3.38 -12.20
N ARG A 191 5.59 -3.74 -11.02
CA ARG A 191 6.25 -3.50 -9.71
C ARG A 191 7.10 -4.69 -9.24
N ARG A 192 7.19 -5.75 -10.04
CA ARG A 192 7.98 -6.91 -9.66
C ARG A 192 9.44 -6.51 -9.51
N SER A 193 10.01 -6.70 -8.32
CA SER A 193 11.43 -6.50 -8.09
C SER A 193 12.22 -7.50 -8.95
N ASN A 194 13.12 -6.99 -9.79
CA ASN A 194 14.01 -7.83 -10.58
C ASN A 194 14.98 -8.56 -9.65
N ILE A 195 14.83 -9.88 -9.57
CA ILE A 195 15.80 -10.73 -8.88
C ILE A 195 17.01 -10.85 -9.81
N LYS A 196 17.98 -9.96 -9.67
CA LYS A 196 19.31 -10.14 -10.27
C LYS A 196 20.20 -10.86 -9.27
N ASN A 197 20.72 -12.03 -9.66
CA ASN A 197 21.72 -12.80 -8.92
C ASN A 197 21.36 -13.22 -7.49
N GLY A 198 20.09 -13.55 -7.21
CA GLY A 198 19.67 -14.04 -5.89
C GLY A 198 19.71 -13.00 -4.77
N ARG A 199 19.94 -11.73 -5.07
CA ARG A 199 19.80 -10.60 -4.16
C ARG A 199 18.63 -9.74 -4.62
N PHE A 200 17.77 -9.37 -3.67
CA PHE A 200 16.75 -8.35 -3.89
C PHE A 200 17.47 -7.01 -4.06
N GLU A 201 17.65 -6.55 -5.31
CA GLU A 201 17.83 -5.13 -5.52
C GLU A 201 16.46 -4.49 -5.36
N VAL A 202 16.20 -4.01 -4.17
CA VAL A 202 15.12 -3.05 -3.94
C VAL A 202 15.49 -1.83 -4.78
N LEU A 203 14.76 -1.60 -5.87
CA LEU A 203 14.82 -0.33 -6.61
C LEU A 203 14.08 0.75 -5.79
N SER A 204 14.38 0.82 -4.51
CA SER A 204 14.01 1.94 -3.67
C SER A 204 15.24 2.80 -3.47
N SER A 205 15.43 3.77 -4.35
CA SER A 205 16.20 4.96 -4.04
C SER A 205 15.42 5.88 -3.09
N TYR A 206 14.59 5.32 -2.24
CA TYR A 206 13.97 6.05 -1.15
C TYR A 206 14.87 5.95 0.06
N GLU A 207 15.77 6.92 0.20
CA GLU A 207 16.18 7.36 1.53
C GLU A 207 14.96 8.06 2.15
N TYR A 208 14.09 7.28 2.80
CA TYR A 208 13.11 7.83 3.73
C TYR A 208 13.91 8.50 4.84
N LYS A 209 14.02 9.81 4.78
CA LYS A 209 14.43 10.64 5.91
C LYS A 209 13.17 10.91 6.70
N PRO A 210 12.97 10.27 7.85
CA PRO A 210 11.84 10.58 8.70
C PRO A 210 11.96 12.03 9.15
N ASN A 211 11.18 12.93 8.56
CA ASN A 211 10.95 14.25 9.10
C ASN A 211 10.00 14.11 10.30
N PHE A 212 10.47 13.46 11.37
CA PHE A 212 9.80 13.58 12.65
C PHE A 212 10.08 14.99 13.16
N LYS A 213 9.10 15.87 13.07
CA LYS A 213 9.02 16.97 14.03
C LYS A 213 8.71 16.32 15.37
N GLU A 214 9.50 16.62 16.40
CA GLU A 214 9.17 16.27 17.77
C GLU A 214 7.75 16.79 18.06
N GLY A 215 6.78 15.88 18.12
CA GLY A 215 5.35 16.21 18.30
C GLY A 215 4.39 15.30 17.54
N ASP A 216 4.80 14.59 16.49
CA ASP A 216 3.93 13.67 15.76
C ASP A 216 3.91 12.30 16.46
N SER A 217 3.03 12.20 17.44
CA SER A 217 2.78 10.96 18.18
C SER A 217 1.90 10.03 17.36
N ALA A 218 2.46 8.91 16.89
CA ALA A 218 1.65 7.73 16.65
C ALA A 218 0.94 7.39 17.98
N VAL A 219 -0.36 7.55 18.04
CA VAL A 219 -1.14 7.23 19.24
C VAL A 219 -1.11 5.72 19.42
N CYS A 220 -0.19 5.21 20.24
CA CYS A 220 -0.31 3.87 20.79
C CYS A 220 -1.36 3.96 21.90
N ILE A 221 -2.51 3.40 21.67
CA ILE A 221 -3.52 3.17 22.71
C ILE A 221 -3.20 1.80 23.33
N ASP A 222 -2.86 1.81 24.61
CA ASP A 222 -2.62 0.62 25.44
C ASP A 222 -3.89 -0.24 25.59
#